data_0477533c1040ec17b2dc4930e86ecd69
#
_entry.id   0477533c1040ec17b2dc4930e86ecd69
#
_cell.length_a   1.000
_cell.length_b   1.000
_cell.length_c   1.000
_cell.angle_alpha   90.00
_cell.angle_beta   90.00
_cell.angle_gamma   90.00
#
_symmetry.space_group_name_H-M   'P 1'
#
loop_
_entity.id
_entity.type
_entity.pdbx_description
1 polymer ?
#
loop_
_entity_poly.entity_id
_entity_poly.type
_entity_poly.pdbx_seq_one_letter_code
_entity_poly.pdbx_strand_id
1 'polypeptide(L)'
;MSKFVILENVADERGESAAKVARTLVRLGCDLYLRFGPSREPRTGVNFFPEHPNGGMEHNIGPGDHPLTKDSQEVVIKRLGRGDFTTLGLFVWIYTKVDSSITVPYQIELTKKDDSVCVVVDPDDVAKLPPSSTYQTAPGSMYPAPPGKKILKILKKKQLQVSENLTPFILLQ
;
A
#
# COMPACT_ATOMS: atom_id res chain seq x y z
N MET A 1 12.59 -16.30 2.20
CA MET A 1 11.20 -15.87 2.09
C MET A 1 11.00 -14.57 2.83
N SER A 2 10.31 -13.64 2.22
CA SER A 2 10.04 -12.38 2.91
C SER A 2 8.99 -12.59 4.00
N LYS A 3 9.23 -11.99 5.16
CA LYS A 3 8.25 -11.99 6.24
C LYS A 3 7.14 -10.94 6.04
N PHE A 4 7.35 -9.99 5.15
CA PHE A 4 6.42 -8.89 4.97
C PHE A 4 5.15 -9.36 4.24
N VAL A 5 4.05 -8.71 4.52
CA VAL A 5 2.74 -9.03 3.93
C VAL A 5 2.30 -7.91 2.99
N ILE A 6 1.51 -8.27 2.00
CA ILE A 6 1.04 -7.31 1.00
C ILE A 6 -0.02 -6.42 1.64
N LEU A 7 0.17 -5.12 1.52
CA LEU A 7 -0.71 -4.13 2.12
C LEU A 7 -2.16 -4.27 1.65
N GLU A 8 -2.36 -4.56 0.37
CA GLU A 8 -3.71 -4.70 -0.16
C GLU A 8 -4.43 -5.88 0.46
N ASN A 9 -3.71 -6.97 0.73
CA ASN A 9 -4.32 -8.11 1.40
C ASN A 9 -4.77 -7.74 2.81
N VAL A 10 -3.92 -7.00 3.53
CA VAL A 10 -4.28 -6.53 4.87
C VAL A 10 -5.52 -5.63 4.80
N ALA A 11 -5.55 -4.75 3.82
CA ALA A 11 -6.69 -3.84 3.64
C ALA A 11 -7.98 -4.61 3.34
N ASP A 12 -7.89 -5.62 2.48
CA ASP A 12 -9.05 -6.42 2.12
C ASP A 12 -9.57 -7.20 3.33
N GLU A 13 -8.69 -7.80 4.10
CA GLU A 13 -9.09 -8.53 5.31
C GLU A 13 -9.77 -7.62 6.32
N ARG A 14 -9.36 -6.36 6.35
CA ARG A 14 -9.93 -5.38 7.27
C ARG A 14 -11.17 -4.68 6.71
N GLY A 15 -11.48 -4.90 5.44
CA GLY A 15 -12.56 -4.18 4.79
C GLY A 15 -12.29 -2.69 4.66
N GLU A 16 -11.02 -2.31 4.59
CA GLU A 16 -10.61 -0.91 4.50
C GLU A 16 -9.86 -0.68 3.19
N SER A 17 -9.67 0.57 2.81
CA SER A 17 -8.86 0.86 1.64
C SER A 17 -7.37 0.76 2.00
N ALA A 18 -6.56 0.37 1.03
CA ALA A 18 -5.11 0.30 1.22
C ALA A 18 -4.53 1.64 1.66
N ALA A 19 -5.06 2.73 1.11
CA ALA A 19 -4.60 4.07 1.49
C ALA A 19 -4.90 4.38 2.96
N LYS A 20 -6.04 3.93 3.46
CA LYS A 20 -6.40 4.16 4.87
C LYS A 20 -5.48 3.36 5.79
N VAL A 21 -5.26 2.09 5.46
CA VAL A 21 -4.37 1.23 6.25
C VAL A 21 -2.96 1.80 6.26
N ALA A 22 -2.45 2.17 5.08
CA ALA A 22 -1.12 2.75 4.96
C ALA A 22 -0.98 4.01 5.80
N ARG A 23 -1.98 4.90 5.70
CA ARG A 23 -1.95 6.16 6.46
C ARG A 23 -1.94 5.90 7.96
N THR A 24 -2.70 4.92 8.41
CA THR A 24 -2.75 4.58 9.83
C THR A 24 -1.40 4.04 10.30
N LEU A 25 -0.80 3.15 9.50
CA LEU A 25 0.51 2.59 9.84
C LEU A 25 1.57 3.69 9.93
N VAL A 26 1.60 4.59 8.97
CA VAL A 26 2.58 5.69 8.98
C VAL A 26 2.37 6.60 10.20
N ARG A 27 1.13 6.85 10.57
CA ARG A 27 0.83 7.63 11.79
C ARG A 27 1.30 6.94 13.06
N LEU A 28 1.33 5.62 13.05
CA LEU A 28 1.86 4.84 14.17
C LEU A 28 3.37 4.74 14.16
N GLY A 29 4.03 5.38 13.19
CA GLY A 29 5.48 5.36 13.08
C GLY A 29 6.04 4.16 12.35
N CYS A 30 5.18 3.40 11.68
CA CYS A 30 5.60 2.23 10.93
C CYS A 30 6.05 2.62 9.53
N ASP A 31 6.89 1.81 8.95
CA ASP A 31 7.41 2.06 7.61
C ASP A 31 6.65 1.25 6.56
N LEU A 32 6.56 1.81 5.38
CA LEU A 32 6.07 1.11 4.20
C LEU A 32 7.26 0.70 3.35
N TYR A 33 7.13 -0.44 2.72
CA TYR A 33 8.18 -0.99 1.86
C TYR A 33 7.61 -1.21 0.46
N LEU A 34 8.47 -1.10 -0.54
CA LEU A 34 8.15 -1.55 -1.89
C LEU A 34 8.78 -2.92 -2.11
N ARG A 35 7.97 -3.84 -2.56
CA ARG A 35 8.45 -5.15 -3.01
C ARG A 35 8.60 -5.12 -4.51
N PHE A 36 9.80 -5.46 -4.97
CA PHE A 36 10.05 -5.70 -6.37
C PHE A 36 10.17 -7.20 -6.60
N GLY A 37 9.36 -7.72 -7.50
CA GLY A 37 9.54 -9.08 -7.97
C GLY A 37 10.67 -9.17 -8.99
N PRO A 38 10.95 -10.37 -9.48
CA PRO A 38 11.93 -10.55 -10.54
C PRO A 38 11.51 -9.78 -11.78
N SER A 39 12.48 -9.21 -12.46
CA SER A 39 12.25 -8.48 -13.71
C SER A 39 13.33 -8.84 -14.70
N ARG A 40 12.95 -8.86 -15.96
CA ARG A 40 13.92 -9.13 -17.03
C ARG A 40 14.88 -7.97 -17.19
N GLU A 41 14.35 -6.77 -17.01
CA GLU A 41 15.15 -5.57 -17.15
C GLU A 41 15.51 -5.07 -15.76
N PRO A 42 16.78 -4.69 -15.59
CA PRO A 42 17.19 -4.17 -14.28
C PRO A 42 16.45 -2.88 -13.98
N ARG A 43 16.04 -2.74 -12.74
CA ARG A 43 15.51 -1.48 -12.25
C ARG A 43 16.68 -0.64 -11.80
N THR A 44 16.77 0.55 -12.35
CA THR A 44 17.88 1.45 -12.04
C THR A 44 17.39 2.55 -11.11
N GLY A 45 18.05 2.66 -9.97
CA GLY A 45 17.85 3.79 -9.07
C GLY A 45 18.96 4.80 -9.27
N VAL A 46 18.63 6.06 -9.04
CA VAL A 46 19.58 7.15 -9.18
C VAL A 46 19.68 7.91 -7.86
N ASN A 47 20.90 8.16 -7.44
CA ASN A 47 21.16 9.03 -6.30
C ASN A 47 21.97 10.22 -6.79
N PHE A 48 21.52 11.42 -6.44
CA PHE A 48 22.19 12.65 -6.84
C PHE A 48 23.06 13.13 -5.70
N PHE A 49 24.35 13.15 -5.97
CA PHE A 49 25.34 13.69 -5.01
C PHE A 49 25.78 15.05 -5.51
N PRO A 50 25.46 16.12 -4.80
CA PRO A 50 25.78 17.47 -5.25
C PRO A 50 27.27 17.72 -5.47
N GLU A 51 28.11 16.98 -4.73
CA GLU A 51 29.57 17.14 -4.88
C GLU A 51 30.13 16.38 -6.06
N HIS A 52 29.34 15.54 -6.70
CA HIS A 52 29.81 14.74 -7.82
C HIS A 52 29.74 15.56 -9.10
N PRO A 53 30.82 15.65 -9.86
CA PRO A 53 30.80 16.47 -11.07
C PRO A 53 29.76 16.01 -12.10
N ASN A 54 29.38 14.75 -12.07
CA ASN A 54 28.40 14.20 -12.99
C ASN A 54 27.00 14.08 -12.37
N GLY A 55 26.82 14.56 -11.17
CA GLY A 55 25.50 14.76 -10.61
C GLY A 55 24.77 13.54 -10.08
N GLY A 56 25.31 12.36 -10.19
CA GLY A 56 24.58 11.22 -9.65
C GLY A 56 25.25 9.89 -9.88
N MET A 57 24.80 8.90 -9.14
CA MET A 57 25.23 7.52 -9.27
C MET A 57 24.01 6.65 -9.56
N GLU A 58 24.16 5.75 -10.51
CA GLU A 58 23.15 4.75 -10.81
C GLU A 58 23.47 3.46 -10.06
N HIS A 59 22.42 2.78 -9.67
CA HIS A 59 22.55 1.51 -8.99
C HIS A 59 21.40 0.59 -9.41
N ASN A 60 21.72 -0.65 -9.67
CA ASN A 60 20.70 -1.63 -10.02
C ASN A 60 20.00 -2.07 -8.76
N ILE A 61 18.67 -1.93 -8.75
CA ILE A 61 17.84 -2.32 -7.62
C ILE A 61 17.33 -3.73 -7.88
N GLY A 62 17.76 -4.64 -7.04
CA GLY A 62 17.37 -6.03 -7.15
C GLY A 62 15.97 -6.31 -6.60
N PRO A 63 15.47 -7.53 -6.85
CA PRO A 63 14.21 -7.96 -6.24
C PRO A 63 14.31 -7.95 -4.73
N GLY A 64 13.18 -7.77 -4.08
CA GLY A 64 13.11 -7.77 -2.62
C GLY A 64 12.28 -6.62 -2.08
N ASP A 65 12.35 -6.46 -0.78
CA ASP A 65 11.57 -5.46 -0.07
C ASP A 65 12.48 -4.30 0.33
N HIS A 66 12.14 -3.11 -0.13
CA HIS A 66 12.95 -1.91 0.07
C HIS A 66 12.15 -0.85 0.82
N PRO A 67 12.67 -0.32 1.93
CA PRO A 67 11.96 0.71 2.67
C PRO A 67 11.78 1.98 1.84
N LEU A 68 10.61 2.58 1.92
CA LEU A 68 10.36 3.89 1.33
C LEU A 68 10.88 4.99 2.24
N THR A 69 11.36 6.08 1.66
CA THR A 69 11.63 7.28 2.44
C THR A 69 10.31 7.90 2.90
N LYS A 70 10.37 8.74 3.93
CA LYS A 70 9.17 9.35 4.49
C LYS A 70 8.35 10.10 3.43
N ASP A 71 9.03 10.90 2.62
CA ASP A 71 8.34 11.67 1.59
C ASP A 71 7.67 10.75 0.58
N SER A 72 8.33 9.68 0.24
CA SER A 72 7.78 8.73 -0.73
C SER A 72 6.62 7.93 -0.17
N GLN A 73 6.56 7.71 1.13
CA GLN A 73 5.40 7.10 1.75
C GLN A 73 4.14 7.94 1.51
N GLU A 74 4.25 9.27 1.65
CA GLU A 74 3.13 10.17 1.39
C GLU A 74 2.67 10.10 -0.07
N VAL A 75 3.62 10.10 -0.98
CA VAL A 75 3.31 10.00 -2.42
C VAL A 75 2.60 8.69 -2.73
N VAL A 76 3.10 7.60 -2.18
CA VAL A 76 2.50 6.28 -2.38
C VAL A 76 1.09 6.22 -1.82
N ILE A 77 0.88 6.76 -0.62
CA ILE A 77 -0.46 6.79 -0.01
C ILE A 77 -1.44 7.54 -0.89
N LYS A 78 -1.02 8.67 -1.45
CA LYS A 78 -1.88 9.44 -2.36
C LYS A 78 -2.27 8.62 -3.58
N ARG A 79 -1.32 7.92 -4.17
CA ARG A 79 -1.58 7.13 -5.37
C ARG A 79 -2.47 5.93 -5.06
N LEU A 80 -2.25 5.29 -3.92
CA LEU A 80 -3.14 4.22 -3.45
C LEU A 80 -4.58 4.73 -3.31
N GLY A 81 -4.73 5.94 -2.78
CA GLY A 81 -6.05 6.53 -2.60
C GLY A 81 -6.78 6.82 -3.92
N ARG A 82 -6.02 7.06 -4.97
CA ARG A 82 -6.59 7.28 -6.30
C ARG A 82 -6.82 5.99 -7.08
N GLY A 83 -6.20 4.90 -6.65
CA GLY A 83 -6.24 3.65 -7.39
C GLY A 83 -5.28 3.61 -8.57
N ASP A 84 -4.31 4.51 -8.58
CA ASP A 84 -3.35 4.60 -9.68
C ASP A 84 -1.90 4.46 -9.20
N PHE A 85 -1.69 3.57 -8.27
CA PHE A 85 -0.40 3.40 -7.61
C PHE A 85 0.77 3.22 -8.59
N THR A 86 0.60 2.36 -9.58
CA THR A 86 1.66 2.09 -10.56
C THR A 86 1.40 2.83 -11.86
N THR A 87 1.17 4.12 -11.77
CA THR A 87 1.00 4.94 -12.96
C THR A 87 2.35 5.35 -13.50
N LEU A 88 2.42 5.47 -14.81
CA LEU A 88 3.63 5.89 -15.48
C LEU A 88 4.17 7.20 -14.90
N GLY A 89 5.44 7.24 -14.64
CA GLY A 89 6.11 8.45 -14.16
C GLY A 89 6.00 8.70 -12.67
N LEU A 90 5.64 7.68 -11.88
CA LEU A 90 5.69 7.83 -10.42
C LEU A 90 7.13 7.64 -9.94
N PHE A 91 7.71 8.70 -9.43
CA PHE A 91 9.05 8.64 -8.85
C PHE A 91 8.94 8.50 -7.34
N VAL A 92 9.70 7.55 -6.79
CA VAL A 92 9.77 7.34 -5.35
C VAL A 92 11.22 7.13 -4.94
N TRP A 93 11.51 7.42 -3.68
CA TRP A 93 12.81 7.16 -3.09
C TRP A 93 12.71 5.96 -2.17
N ILE A 94 13.62 5.02 -2.37
CA ILE A 94 13.72 3.82 -1.55
C ILE A 94 15.12 3.75 -0.96
N TYR A 95 15.22 3.08 0.18
CA TYR A 95 16.53 2.76 0.75
C TYR A 95 16.96 1.40 0.25
N THR A 96 18.19 1.29 -0.21
CA THR A 96 18.76 0.01 -0.56
C THR A 96 20.18 -0.06 -0.05
N LYS A 97 20.66 -1.28 0.16
CA LYS A 97 22.03 -1.48 0.61
C LYS A 97 22.97 -1.46 -0.57
N VAL A 98 24.02 -0.70 -0.44
CA VAL A 98 25.08 -0.66 -1.44
C VAL A 98 26.12 -1.73 -1.10
N ASP A 99 26.39 -1.87 0.20
CA ASP A 99 27.16 -2.98 0.72
C ASP A 99 26.54 -3.42 2.05
N SER A 100 27.23 -4.28 2.77
CA SER A 100 26.66 -4.89 3.98
C SER A 100 26.32 -3.90 5.07
N SER A 101 26.90 -2.70 5.05
CA SER A 101 26.77 -1.73 6.14
C SER A 101 26.13 -0.42 5.72
N ILE A 102 26.09 -0.11 4.44
CA ILE A 102 25.68 1.22 3.97
C ILE A 102 24.33 1.12 3.26
N THR A 103 23.38 1.87 3.78
CA THR A 103 22.05 2.02 3.18
C THR A 103 21.94 3.43 2.62
N VAL A 104 21.58 3.52 1.36
CA VAL A 104 21.55 4.78 0.63
C VAL A 104 20.20 4.94 -0.04
N PRO A 105 19.62 6.15 -0.08
CA PRO A 105 18.39 6.37 -0.81
C PRO A 105 18.64 6.49 -2.31
N TYR A 106 17.82 5.84 -3.08
CA TYR A 106 17.82 5.92 -4.54
C TYR A 106 16.45 6.26 -5.04
N GLN A 107 16.38 7.14 -6.02
CA GLN A 107 15.13 7.44 -6.71
C GLN A 107 14.91 6.41 -7.80
N ILE A 108 13.70 5.90 -7.89
CA ILE A 108 13.32 4.96 -8.92
C ILE A 108 12.00 5.38 -9.52
N GLU A 109 11.84 5.14 -10.80
CA GLU A 109 10.59 5.39 -11.48
C GLU A 109 9.76 4.12 -11.54
N LEU A 110 8.51 4.20 -11.10
CA LEU A 110 7.57 3.10 -11.22
C LEU A 110 6.74 3.31 -12.47
N THR A 111 6.64 2.28 -13.28
CA THR A 111 5.91 2.35 -14.53
C THR A 111 4.73 1.40 -14.51
N LYS A 112 3.73 1.72 -15.30
CA LYS A 112 2.52 0.91 -15.40
C LYS A 112 2.76 -0.52 -15.84
N LYS A 113 3.90 -0.77 -16.46
CA LYS A 113 4.22 -2.11 -16.96
C LYS A 113 4.82 -3.03 -15.90
N ASP A 114 5.12 -2.49 -14.73
CA ASP A 114 5.78 -3.30 -13.70
C ASP A 114 4.74 -3.85 -12.73
N ASP A 115 4.07 -4.91 -13.15
CA ASP A 115 3.04 -5.56 -12.34
C ASP A 115 3.62 -6.28 -11.13
N SER A 116 4.94 -6.37 -11.06
CA SER A 116 5.59 -7.08 -9.95
C SER A 116 5.86 -6.19 -8.75
N VAL A 117 5.44 -4.93 -8.81
CA VAL A 117 5.67 -3.97 -7.71
C VAL A 117 4.43 -3.88 -6.85
N CYS A 118 4.60 -4.03 -5.56
CA CYS A 118 3.51 -3.84 -4.61
C CYS A 118 4.04 -3.24 -3.31
N VAL A 119 3.13 -2.68 -2.52
CA VAL A 119 3.46 -2.17 -1.20
C VAL A 119 3.32 -3.30 -0.20
N VAL A 120 4.31 -3.45 0.67
CA VAL A 120 4.29 -4.45 1.73
C VAL A 120 4.58 -3.80 3.08
N VAL A 121 4.19 -4.47 4.14
CA VAL A 121 4.32 -3.97 5.50
C VAL A 121 4.76 -5.11 6.42
N ASP A 122 5.35 -4.74 7.54
CA ASP A 122 5.75 -5.73 8.53
C ASP A 122 4.50 -6.26 9.24
N PRO A 123 4.33 -7.58 9.35
CA PRO A 123 3.18 -8.14 10.07
C PRO A 123 3.14 -7.71 11.54
N ASP A 124 4.29 -7.45 12.16
CA ASP A 124 4.32 -6.95 13.53
C ASP A 124 3.72 -5.55 13.61
N ASP A 125 3.87 -4.75 12.56
CA ASP A 125 3.24 -3.43 12.48
C ASP A 125 1.75 -3.54 12.22
N VAL A 126 1.33 -4.53 11.44
CA VAL A 126 -0.09 -4.78 11.21
C VAL A 126 -0.80 -5.07 12.54
N ALA A 127 -0.12 -5.77 13.44
CA ALA A 127 -0.69 -6.07 14.77
C ALA A 127 -0.93 -4.83 15.60
N LYS A 128 -0.32 -3.70 15.28
CA LYS A 128 -0.51 -2.43 15.99
C LYS A 128 -1.75 -1.66 15.52
N LEU A 129 -2.35 -2.09 14.42
CA LEU A 129 -3.51 -1.38 13.88
C LEU A 129 -4.70 -1.49 14.82
N PRO A 130 -5.47 -0.41 14.97
CA PRO A 130 -6.68 -0.48 15.79
C PRO A 130 -7.72 -1.37 15.11
N PRO A 131 -8.72 -1.84 15.86
CA PRO A 131 -9.80 -2.60 15.26
C PRO A 131 -10.42 -1.86 14.09
N SER A 132 -10.80 -2.60 13.07
CA SER A 132 -11.39 -1.98 11.89
C SER A 132 -12.78 -1.46 12.20
N SER A 133 -12.99 -0.17 11.95
CA SER A 133 -14.30 0.44 12.15
C SER A 133 -15.32 -0.05 11.13
N THR A 134 -14.86 -0.70 10.08
CA THR A 134 -15.73 -1.14 9.01
C THR A 134 -16.60 -2.32 9.41
N TYR A 135 -16.19 -3.05 10.42
CA TYR A 135 -16.92 -4.21 10.90
C TYR A 135 -17.66 -3.97 12.20
N GLN A 136 -17.76 -2.72 12.61
CA GLN A 136 -18.54 -2.43 13.80
C GLN A 136 -20.00 -2.68 13.54
N THR A 137 -20.63 -3.37 14.47
CA THR A 137 -22.07 -3.54 14.45
C THR A 137 -22.65 -2.80 15.63
N ALA A 138 -23.83 -2.27 15.46
CA ALA A 138 -24.55 -1.71 16.56
C ALA A 138 -24.90 -2.83 17.55
N PRO A 139 -24.88 -2.56 18.86
CA PRO A 139 -25.30 -3.56 19.82
C PRO A 139 -26.69 -4.07 19.49
N GLY A 140 -26.84 -5.37 19.43
CA GLY A 140 -28.11 -5.99 19.06
C GLY A 140 -28.43 -5.99 17.58
N SER A 141 -27.57 -5.41 16.76
CA SER A 141 -27.76 -5.40 15.33
C SER A 141 -27.27 -6.70 14.72
N MET A 142 -28.03 -7.23 13.78
CA MET A 142 -27.60 -8.39 13.01
C MET A 142 -26.77 -7.99 11.80
N TYR A 143 -26.74 -6.73 11.50
CA TYR A 143 -26.07 -6.23 10.34
C TYR A 143 -24.90 -5.39 10.75
N PRO A 144 -23.84 -5.38 9.94
CA PRO A 144 -22.81 -4.40 10.19
C PRO A 144 -23.44 -3.02 10.19
N ALA A 145 -22.87 -2.14 10.97
CA ALA A 145 -23.28 -0.74 10.95
C ALA A 145 -23.32 -0.28 9.50
N PRO A 146 -24.16 0.71 9.19
CA PRO A 146 -24.21 1.21 7.83
C PRO A 146 -22.82 1.32 7.35
N PRO A 147 -22.52 0.56 6.39
CA PRO A 147 -21.14 0.41 6.07
C PRO A 147 -20.60 1.70 5.59
N GLY A 148 -19.39 1.87 5.88
CA GLY A 148 -18.58 2.70 5.04
C GLY A 148 -18.70 2.17 3.63
N LYS A 149 -18.27 2.95 2.70
CA LYS A 149 -18.44 2.61 1.30
C LYS A 149 -17.98 1.22 0.95
N LYS A 150 -17.01 0.72 1.66
CA LYS A 150 -16.47 -0.58 1.39
C LYS A 150 -17.44 -1.70 1.70
N ILE A 151 -18.03 -1.66 2.85
CA ILE A 151 -19.01 -2.66 3.22
C ILE A 151 -20.26 -2.53 2.36
N LEU A 152 -20.63 -1.30 2.08
CA LEU A 152 -21.71 -1.08 1.16
C LEU A 152 -21.42 -1.72 -0.18
N LYS A 153 -20.18 -1.66 -0.61
CA LYS A 153 -19.76 -2.29 -1.83
C LYS A 153 -19.81 -3.81 -1.74
N ILE A 154 -19.42 -4.36 -0.60
CA ILE A 154 -19.52 -5.79 -0.36
C ILE A 154 -20.99 -6.21 -0.28
N LEU A 155 -21.77 -5.47 0.44
CA LEU A 155 -23.19 -5.70 0.52
C LEU A 155 -23.85 -5.58 -0.85
N LYS A 156 -23.44 -4.62 -1.62
CA LYS A 156 -23.94 -4.49 -2.96
C LYS A 156 -23.51 -5.61 -3.86
N LYS A 157 -22.36 -6.18 -3.64
CA LYS A 157 -21.97 -7.36 -4.37
C LYS A 157 -22.80 -8.56 -4.00
N LYS A 158 -23.11 -8.65 -2.72
CA LYS A 158 -23.89 -9.74 -2.24
C LYS A 158 -25.30 -9.50 -2.48
N GLN A 159 -25.70 -8.34 -2.30
CA GLN A 159 -26.96 -7.94 -2.18
C GLN A 159 -27.36 -7.17 -3.27
N LEU A 160 -26.62 -6.87 -3.68
CA LEU A 160 -27.05 -6.49 -4.72
C LEU A 160 -27.39 -7.63 -5.18
N GLN A 161 -27.27 -7.79 -4.35
CA GLN A 161 -27.62 -8.22 -3.72
C GLN A 161 -28.54 -8.05 -2.75
N VAL A 162 -28.88 -7.73 -2.30
CA VAL A 162 -29.77 -7.62 -1.31
C VAL A 162 -30.50 -6.34 -1.33
N SER A 163 -30.36 -5.85 -1.50
CA SER A 163 -30.79 -4.88 -1.38
C SER A 163 -30.84 -4.22 -1.82
N GLU A 164 -30.67 -4.30 -2.23
CA GLU A 164 -30.79 -3.87 -2.33
C GLU A 164 -31.27 -4.03 -2.10
N ASN A 165 -31.87 -4.86 -1.94
CA ASN A 165 -32.48 -5.00 -1.50
C ASN A 165 -32.60 -4.54 -0.47
N LEU A 166 -32.82 -4.54 -0.22
CA LEU A 166 -33.16 -4.25 0.53
C LEU A 166 -33.20 -3.34 0.77
N THR A 167 -33.16 -3.45 0.71
CA THR A 167 -33.35 -3.01 0.80
C THR A 167 -33.70 -2.69 1.09
N PRO A 168 -34.18 -3.06 1.22
CA PRO A 168 -34.45 -3.01 1.49
C PRO A 168 -34.43 -2.81 2.14
N PHE A 169 -34.61 -3.28 2.41
CA PHE A 169 -34.69 -3.30 2.79
C PHE A 169 -34.46 -2.66 3.12
N ILE A 170 -34.61 -2.98 3.30
CA ILE A 170 -34.55 -2.80 3.13
C ILE A 170 -34.50 -2.35 3.05
N LEU A 171 -34.80 -2.67 3.16
CA LEU A 171 -34.91 -2.61 2.76
C LEU A 171 -34.93 -2.42 2.78
N LEU A 172 -35.07 -2.90 2.90
CA LEU A 172 -35.20 -3.06 2.63
C LEU A 172 -35.16 -2.81 2.75
N GLN A 173 -35.24 -3.19 2.87
CA GLN A 173 -35.29 -3.33 2.65
C GLN A 173 -35.14 -3.13 2.35
#